data_d7a4e66bb5b547182d8692a21406a90f
#
_entry.id   d7a4e66bb5b547182d8692a21406a90f
#
_cell.length_a   1.000
_cell.length_b   1.000
_cell.length_c   1.000
_cell.angle_alpha   90.00
_cell.angle_beta   90.00
_cell.angle_gamma   90.00
#
_symmetry.space_group_name_H-M   'P 1'
#
loop_
_entity.id
_entity.type
_entity.pdbx_description
1 polymer ?
#
loop_
_entity_poly.entity_id
_entity_poly.type
_entity_poly.pdbx_seq_one_letter_code
_entity_poly.pdbx_strand_id
1 'polypeptide(L)'
;MLALNLFSKDLVDLYRFGGIEEVQKEIENSLKSIDYWKNYLENKNVEYGYYETKQYILVAKKNQLEINLFQKVGNDYNQIFKKNIIVGGGLGDKLSQGDMKTPIGVYELVEKKTQVDQFYGPFALVTSYPNVYDQSLNKNGSGIWIHGMPYNTGRENFTKGCIAL
;
A
#
# COMPACT_ATOMS: atom_id res chain seq x y z
N MET A 1 -11.16 23.76 3.87
CA MET A 1 -10.31 24.76 3.20
C MET A 1 -9.00 24.98 3.96
N LEU A 2 -8.18 23.93 4.16
CA LEU A 2 -6.94 23.97 4.97
C LEU A 2 -5.80 23.12 4.37
N ALA A 3 -5.96 22.57 3.17
CA ALA A 3 -4.91 21.74 2.52
C ALA A 3 -3.89 22.56 1.70
N LEU A 4 -4.09 23.86 1.53
CA LEU A 4 -3.26 24.71 0.65
C LEU A 4 -1.99 25.27 1.29
N ASN A 5 -1.81 25.14 2.61
CA ASN A 5 -0.63 25.71 3.30
C ASN A 5 0.53 24.70 3.51
N LEU A 6 0.48 23.52 2.90
CA LEU A 6 1.49 22.48 3.08
C LEU A 6 2.61 22.53 2.03
N PHE A 7 2.45 23.32 0.99
CA PHE A 7 3.49 23.49 -0.02
C PHE A 7 4.33 24.73 0.31
N SER A 8 5.65 24.56 0.29
CA SER A 8 6.61 25.63 0.61
C SER A 8 6.62 26.78 -0.41
N LYS A 9 5.94 26.62 -1.53
CA LYS A 9 5.80 27.59 -2.62
C LYS A 9 4.33 27.74 -3.01
N ASP A 10 3.98 28.94 -3.47
CA ASP A 10 2.66 29.15 -4.05
C ASP A 10 2.55 28.41 -5.39
N LEU A 11 1.71 27.39 -5.46
CA LEU A 11 1.48 26.61 -6.67
C LEU A 11 0.94 27.44 -7.83
N VAL A 12 0.27 28.58 -7.54
CA VAL A 12 -0.23 29.51 -8.57
C VAL A 12 0.93 30.21 -9.24
N ASP A 13 1.91 30.65 -8.48
CA ASP A 13 3.11 31.28 -9.05
C ASP A 13 3.99 30.26 -9.79
N LEU A 14 4.12 29.04 -9.27
CA LEU A 14 4.77 27.95 -10.00
C LEU A 14 4.12 27.69 -11.35
N TYR A 15 2.78 27.64 -11.39
CA TYR A 15 2.04 27.46 -12.64
C TYR A 15 2.24 28.61 -13.62
N ARG A 16 2.22 29.86 -13.13
CA ARG A 16 2.40 31.06 -13.98
C ARG A 16 3.76 31.12 -14.66
N PHE A 17 4.82 30.73 -13.97
CA PHE A 17 6.19 30.87 -14.44
C PHE A 17 6.78 29.58 -15.04
N GLY A 18 6.33 28.41 -14.61
CA GLY A 18 6.88 27.12 -15.01
C GLY A 18 5.86 26.15 -15.61
N GLY A 19 4.60 26.52 -15.68
CA GLY A 19 3.54 25.66 -16.22
C GLY A 19 3.20 24.46 -15.33
N ILE A 20 2.42 23.54 -15.89
CA ILE A 20 1.90 22.38 -15.15
C ILE A 20 3.00 21.41 -14.74
N GLU A 21 4.08 21.30 -15.49
CA GLU A 21 5.19 20.38 -15.22
C GLU A 21 5.94 20.76 -13.92
N GLU A 22 6.18 22.06 -13.68
CA GLU A 22 6.81 22.51 -12.43
C GLU A 22 5.88 22.35 -11.23
N VAL A 23 4.57 22.53 -11.41
CA VAL A 23 3.58 22.24 -10.35
C VAL A 23 3.58 20.76 -10.00
N GLN A 24 3.56 19.88 -10.99
CA GLN A 24 3.61 18.42 -10.79
C GLN A 24 4.86 18.01 -10.04
N LYS A 25 6.02 18.52 -10.45
CA LYS A 25 7.30 18.23 -9.80
C LYS A 25 7.34 18.68 -8.33
N GLU A 26 6.80 19.86 -8.01
CA GLU A 26 6.71 20.33 -6.63
C GLU A 26 5.78 19.46 -5.78
N ILE A 27 4.64 19.04 -6.32
CA ILE A 27 3.72 18.10 -5.66
C ILE A 27 4.43 16.76 -5.40
N GLU A 28 5.08 16.19 -6.40
CA GLU A 28 5.82 14.92 -6.25
C GLU A 28 6.92 15.01 -5.19
N ASN A 29 7.67 16.12 -5.16
CA ASN A 29 8.71 16.35 -4.16
C ASN A 29 8.12 16.46 -2.75
N SER A 30 7.01 17.18 -2.60
CA SER A 30 6.32 17.32 -1.32
C SER A 30 5.81 15.97 -0.82
N LEU A 31 5.20 15.16 -1.68
CA LEU A 31 4.71 13.82 -1.34
C LEU A 31 5.83 12.83 -0.95
N LYS A 32 7.07 13.08 -1.36
CA LYS A 32 8.26 12.31 -0.95
C LYS A 32 8.88 12.83 0.36
N SER A 33 8.39 13.93 0.92
CA SER A 33 8.91 14.52 2.15
C SER A 33 8.21 13.94 3.38
N ILE A 34 8.99 13.47 4.34
CA ILE A 34 8.43 12.99 5.63
C ILE A 34 7.78 14.13 6.43
N ASP A 35 8.27 15.36 6.30
CA ASP A 35 7.72 16.51 7.02
C ASP A 35 6.34 16.90 6.45
N TYR A 36 6.13 16.74 5.14
CA TYR A 36 4.80 16.86 4.55
C TYR A 36 3.80 15.92 5.22
N TRP A 37 4.15 14.64 5.36
CA TRP A 37 3.27 13.64 5.95
C TRP A 37 3.04 13.85 7.45
N LYS A 38 4.05 14.24 8.20
CA LYS A 38 3.90 14.60 9.62
C LYS A 38 2.89 15.73 9.79
N ASN A 39 3.03 16.82 9.03
CA ASN A 39 2.13 17.95 9.08
C ASN A 39 0.72 17.58 8.59
N TYR A 40 0.61 16.79 7.52
CA TYR A 40 -0.68 16.34 6.97
C TYR A 40 -1.45 15.46 7.96
N LEU A 41 -0.77 14.62 8.72
CA LEU A 41 -1.36 13.67 9.67
C LEU A 41 -1.53 14.26 11.08
N GLU A 42 -0.98 15.43 11.35
CA GLU A 42 -0.98 16.08 12.64
C GLU A 42 -2.40 16.19 13.18
N ASN A 43 -3.20 16.14 13.58
CA ASN A 43 -4.57 16.23 14.08
C ASN A 43 -5.55 15.25 13.41
N LYS A 44 -5.05 14.19 12.76
CA LYS A 44 -5.90 13.16 12.16
C LYS A 44 -5.83 11.88 12.99
N ASN A 45 -7.00 11.31 13.25
CA ASN A 45 -7.06 9.97 13.84
C ASN A 45 -6.77 8.95 12.73
N VAL A 46 -5.59 8.33 12.82
CA VAL A 46 -5.13 7.32 11.85
C VAL A 46 -5.07 5.90 12.46
N GLU A 47 -5.65 5.70 13.65
CA GLU A 47 -5.62 4.42 14.36
C GLU A 47 -6.17 3.26 13.52
N TYR A 48 -7.22 3.51 12.75
CA TYR A 48 -7.84 2.52 11.85
C TYR A 48 -7.57 2.78 10.37
N GLY A 49 -6.68 3.71 10.05
CA GLY A 49 -6.42 4.18 8.69
C GLY A 49 -7.42 5.26 8.24
N TYR A 50 -7.01 6.02 7.23
CA TYR A 50 -7.85 7.04 6.62
C TYR A 50 -8.34 6.53 5.25
N TYR A 51 -9.59 6.05 5.21
CA TYR A 51 -10.18 5.49 4.00
C TYR A 51 -11.31 6.39 3.50
N GLU A 52 -11.07 7.11 2.41
CA GLU A 52 -12.17 7.67 1.65
C GLU A 52 -12.80 6.56 0.80
N THR A 53 -13.95 6.12 1.25
CA THR A 53 -15.04 5.52 0.45
C THR A 53 -14.68 4.53 -0.66
N LYS A 54 -13.77 3.61 -0.43
CA LYS A 54 -13.66 2.46 -1.34
C LYS A 54 -14.83 1.50 -1.06
N GLN A 55 -15.41 0.93 -2.09
CA GLN A 55 -16.50 -0.04 -1.95
C GLN A 55 -16.02 -1.33 -1.25
N TYR A 56 -14.76 -1.67 -1.43
CA TYR A 56 -14.13 -2.84 -0.84
C TYR A 56 -12.81 -2.49 -0.17
N ILE A 57 -12.59 -3.07 1.01
CA ILE A 57 -11.33 -2.97 1.76
C ILE A 57 -10.82 -4.37 2.07
N LEU A 58 -9.56 -4.64 1.74
CA LEU A 58 -8.87 -5.87 2.07
C LEU A 58 -7.89 -5.62 3.21
N VAL A 59 -8.09 -6.29 4.35
CA VAL A 59 -7.27 -6.11 5.56
C VAL A 59 -6.47 -7.38 5.84
N ALA A 60 -5.15 -7.31 5.66
CA ALA A 60 -4.23 -8.38 6.00
C ALA A 60 -3.62 -8.12 7.38
N LYS A 61 -3.84 -9.02 8.33
CA LYS A 61 -3.31 -8.95 9.69
C LYS A 61 -2.13 -9.89 9.84
N LYS A 62 -0.90 -9.36 9.75
CA LYS A 62 0.33 -10.15 9.77
C LYS A 62 0.52 -10.98 11.05
N ASN A 63 0.16 -10.40 12.19
CA ASN A 63 0.29 -11.06 13.49
C ASN A 63 -0.74 -12.17 13.73
N GLN A 64 -1.86 -12.14 13.00
CA GLN A 64 -2.91 -13.16 13.07
C GLN A 64 -2.87 -14.12 11.89
N LEU A 65 -2.01 -13.86 10.90
CA LEU A 65 -1.90 -14.60 9.64
C LEU A 65 -3.27 -14.77 8.96
N GLU A 66 -4.05 -13.71 8.91
CA GLU A 66 -5.37 -13.70 8.29
C GLU A 66 -5.57 -12.50 7.37
N ILE A 67 -6.41 -12.69 6.36
CA ILE A 67 -6.87 -11.62 5.46
C ILE A 67 -8.40 -11.59 5.48
N ASN A 68 -8.94 -10.39 5.53
CA ASN A 68 -10.37 -10.14 5.59
C ASN A 68 -10.77 -9.18 4.48
N LEU A 69 -11.84 -9.49 3.74
CA LEU A 69 -12.44 -8.58 2.76
C LEU A 69 -13.71 -7.98 3.36
N PHE A 70 -13.80 -6.68 3.30
CA PHE A 70 -14.96 -5.91 3.76
C PHE A 70 -15.61 -5.22 2.56
N GLN A 71 -16.93 -5.19 2.56
CA GLN A 71 -17.76 -4.46 1.60
C GLN A 71 -18.47 -3.32 2.32
N LYS A 72 -18.47 -2.13 1.72
CA LYS A 72 -19.21 -0.97 2.21
C LYS A 72 -20.70 -1.16 1.99
N VAL A 73 -21.47 -0.99 3.07
CA VAL A 73 -22.94 -1.00 3.05
C VAL A 73 -23.43 0.23 3.82
N GLY A 74 -23.91 1.24 3.11
CA GLY A 74 -24.20 2.54 3.71
C GLY A 74 -22.93 3.21 4.24
N ASN A 75 -22.88 3.51 5.54
CA ASN A 75 -21.72 4.09 6.22
C ASN A 75 -20.84 3.04 6.91
N ASP A 76 -21.21 1.77 6.89
CA ASP A 76 -20.53 0.68 7.57
C ASP A 76 -19.79 -0.24 6.60
N TYR A 77 -18.89 -1.07 7.14
CA TYR A 77 -18.18 -2.10 6.41
C TYR A 77 -18.50 -3.48 6.96
N ASN A 78 -19.11 -4.33 6.15
CA ASN A 78 -19.42 -5.71 6.50
C ASN A 78 -18.33 -6.65 6.00
N GLN A 79 -17.84 -7.53 6.87
CA GLN A 79 -16.92 -8.58 6.47
C GLN A 79 -17.64 -9.62 5.61
N ILE A 80 -17.17 -9.81 4.37
CA ILE A 80 -17.75 -10.77 3.41
C ILE A 80 -16.84 -11.96 3.12
N PHE A 81 -15.56 -11.89 3.54
CA PHE A 81 -14.60 -12.99 3.34
C PHE A 81 -13.52 -12.94 4.42
N LYS A 82 -13.05 -14.12 4.83
CA LYS A 82 -11.91 -14.30 5.73
C LYS A 82 -11.14 -15.55 5.34
N LYS A 83 -9.80 -15.48 5.36
CA LYS A 83 -8.92 -16.63 5.08
C LYS A 83 -7.58 -16.50 5.80
N ASN A 84 -6.97 -17.64 6.12
CA ASN A 84 -5.58 -17.66 6.59
C ASN A 84 -4.63 -17.35 5.44
N ILE A 85 -3.50 -16.70 5.77
CA ILE A 85 -2.48 -16.28 4.82
C ILE A 85 -1.09 -16.69 5.27
N ILE A 86 -0.17 -16.72 4.32
CA ILE A 86 1.26 -16.77 4.55
C ILE A 86 1.84 -15.41 4.16
N VAL A 87 2.74 -14.89 4.99
CA VAL A 87 3.40 -13.58 4.79
C VAL A 87 4.91 -13.74 4.73
N GLY A 88 5.63 -12.65 4.55
CA GLY A 88 7.10 -12.63 4.58
C GLY A 88 7.68 -13.19 5.86
N GLY A 89 8.79 -13.93 5.76
CA GLY A 89 9.46 -14.55 6.92
C GLY A 89 10.15 -13.58 7.86
N GLY A 90 10.39 -12.34 7.43
CA GLY A 90 10.99 -11.30 8.27
C GLY A 90 9.97 -10.60 9.18
N LEU A 91 10.39 -10.29 10.41
CA LEU A 91 9.56 -9.58 11.38
C LEU A 91 9.55 -8.06 11.13
N GLY A 92 8.48 -7.40 11.55
CA GLY A 92 8.31 -5.95 11.45
C GLY A 92 7.94 -5.48 10.05
N ASP A 93 8.13 -4.20 9.78
CA ASP A 93 7.79 -3.57 8.51
C ASP A 93 8.88 -3.76 7.46
N LYS A 94 8.48 -3.76 6.18
CA LYS A 94 9.41 -3.83 5.05
C LYS A 94 10.12 -2.50 4.86
N LEU A 95 11.46 -2.54 4.80
CA LEU A 95 12.28 -1.34 4.62
C LEU A 95 13.08 -1.38 3.30
N SER A 96 13.53 -2.57 2.88
CA SER A 96 14.42 -2.68 1.73
C SER A 96 14.15 -3.93 0.90
N GLN A 97 14.64 -3.90 -0.34
CA GLN A 97 14.61 -5.06 -1.23
C GLN A 97 15.33 -6.25 -0.57
N GLY A 98 14.71 -7.42 -0.60
CA GLY A 98 15.31 -8.67 -0.11
C GLY A 98 15.22 -8.90 1.41
N ASP A 99 14.62 -8.01 2.19
CA ASP A 99 14.49 -8.15 3.65
C ASP A 99 13.48 -9.21 4.10
N MET A 100 12.86 -9.92 3.18
CA MET A 100 11.89 -11.00 3.43
C MET A 100 10.63 -10.55 4.19
N LYS A 101 10.32 -9.25 4.23
CA LYS A 101 9.22 -8.71 5.02
C LYS A 101 8.03 -8.33 4.13
N THR A 102 6.82 -8.56 4.63
CA THR A 102 5.60 -7.97 4.08
C THR A 102 5.44 -6.56 4.64
N PRO A 103 5.19 -5.54 3.79
CA PRO A 103 5.06 -4.17 4.24
C PRO A 103 3.82 -3.98 5.13
N ILE A 104 3.90 -2.95 5.99
CA ILE A 104 2.79 -2.46 6.82
C ILE A 104 2.40 -1.09 6.28
N GLY A 105 1.18 -0.95 5.81
CA GLY A 105 0.69 0.30 5.22
C GLY A 105 -0.62 0.12 4.49
N VAL A 106 -1.05 1.17 3.82
CA VAL A 106 -2.25 1.19 2.97
C VAL A 106 -1.81 1.22 1.52
N TYR A 107 -2.24 0.23 0.76
CA TYR A 107 -1.83 0.03 -0.63
C TYR A 107 -3.04 -0.16 -1.54
N GLU A 108 -2.95 0.35 -2.73
CA GLU A 108 -3.91 0.04 -3.78
C GLU A 108 -3.53 -1.27 -4.47
N LEU A 109 -4.53 -1.97 -5.00
CA LEU A 109 -4.34 -3.08 -5.93
C LEU A 109 -4.33 -2.48 -7.33
N VAL A 110 -3.14 -2.34 -7.90
CA VAL A 110 -2.93 -1.57 -9.15
C VAL A 110 -3.02 -2.43 -10.40
N GLU A 111 -2.87 -3.74 -10.28
CA GLU A 111 -2.90 -4.66 -11.43
C GLU A 111 -3.38 -6.05 -10.99
N LYS A 112 -4.14 -6.72 -11.85
CA LYS A 112 -4.42 -8.16 -11.77
C LYS A 112 -3.63 -8.88 -12.87
N LYS A 113 -2.61 -9.64 -12.48
CA LYS A 113 -1.84 -10.49 -13.40
C LYS A 113 -2.51 -11.84 -13.52
N THR A 114 -2.91 -12.22 -14.74
CA THR A 114 -3.53 -13.51 -15.06
C THR A 114 -2.55 -14.50 -15.69
N GLN A 115 -1.42 -14.03 -16.19
CA GLN A 115 -0.33 -14.85 -16.70
C GLN A 115 0.83 -14.80 -15.73
N VAL A 116 0.76 -15.63 -14.69
CA VAL A 116 1.82 -15.77 -13.67
C VAL A 116 2.32 -17.20 -13.66
N ASP A 117 3.53 -17.40 -13.13
CA ASP A 117 4.03 -18.74 -12.88
C ASP A 117 3.05 -19.49 -11.97
N GLN A 118 2.87 -20.79 -12.22
CA GLN A 118 1.98 -21.67 -11.44
C GLN A 118 2.27 -21.65 -9.92
N PHE A 119 3.47 -21.25 -9.53
CA PHE A 119 3.86 -21.04 -8.14
C PHE A 119 3.01 -19.99 -7.43
N TYR A 120 2.47 -19.01 -8.16
CA TYR A 120 1.62 -17.94 -7.65
C TYR A 120 0.11 -18.25 -7.76
N GLY A 121 -0.25 -19.47 -8.17
CA GLY A 121 -1.63 -19.84 -8.40
C GLY A 121 -2.20 -19.27 -9.71
N PRO A 122 -3.53 -19.12 -9.85
CA PRO A 122 -4.16 -18.75 -11.12
C PRO A 122 -3.99 -17.28 -11.49
N PHE A 123 -3.70 -16.41 -10.52
CA PHE A 123 -3.48 -14.96 -10.72
C PHE A 123 -2.78 -14.35 -9.51
N ALA A 124 -2.28 -13.15 -9.70
CA ALA A 124 -1.73 -12.31 -8.63
C ALA A 124 -2.31 -10.89 -8.70
N LEU A 125 -2.50 -10.27 -7.53
CA LEU A 125 -2.89 -8.88 -7.39
C LEU A 125 -1.66 -8.08 -6.96
N VAL A 126 -1.26 -7.13 -7.76
CA VAL A 126 -0.08 -6.29 -7.52
C VAL A 126 -0.47 -5.14 -6.60
N THR A 127 0.31 -4.92 -5.54
CA THR A 127 0.12 -3.77 -4.65
C THR A 127 0.93 -2.56 -5.13
N SER A 128 0.52 -1.36 -4.72
CA SER A 128 1.25 -0.11 -4.99
C SER A 128 2.52 0.08 -4.13
N TYR A 129 3.01 -0.96 -3.45
CA TYR A 129 4.26 -0.86 -2.66
C TYR A 129 5.50 -0.72 -3.58
N PRO A 130 6.47 0.19 -3.28
CA PRO A 130 6.40 1.26 -2.30
C PRO A 130 5.57 2.44 -2.82
N ASN A 131 4.62 2.91 -2.03
CA ASN A 131 3.87 4.11 -2.36
C ASN A 131 4.68 5.39 -2.02
N VAL A 132 4.13 6.58 -2.29
CA VAL A 132 4.84 7.84 -2.05
C VAL A 132 5.20 8.05 -0.57
N TYR A 133 4.37 7.56 0.36
CA TYR A 133 4.67 7.61 1.79
C TYR A 133 5.84 6.68 2.15
N ASP A 134 5.87 5.45 1.65
CA ASP A 134 7.01 4.54 1.85
C ASP A 134 8.32 5.14 1.31
N GLN A 135 8.25 5.78 0.13
CA GLN A 135 9.40 6.47 -0.49
C GLN A 135 9.88 7.64 0.37
N SER A 136 8.98 8.41 1.01
CA SER A 136 9.34 9.48 1.94
C SER A 136 10.09 8.96 3.18
N LEU A 137 9.87 7.70 3.53
CA LEU A 137 10.57 6.98 4.60
C LEU A 137 11.83 6.25 4.10
N ASN A 138 12.28 6.49 2.86
CA ASN A 138 13.40 5.81 2.21
C ASN A 138 13.24 4.28 2.10
N LYS A 139 12.01 3.78 2.15
CA LYS A 139 11.75 2.37 1.89
C LYS A 139 11.88 2.08 0.40
N ASN A 140 12.36 0.89 0.06
CA ASN A 140 12.54 0.47 -1.32
C ASN A 140 12.17 -1.00 -1.53
N GLY A 141 12.29 -1.45 -2.77
CA GLY A 141 11.91 -2.77 -3.21
C GLY A 141 10.71 -2.73 -4.14
N SER A 142 10.24 -3.90 -4.55
CA SER A 142 9.13 -4.06 -5.48
C SER A 142 8.54 -5.46 -5.40
N GLY A 143 7.50 -5.75 -6.20
CA GLY A 143 6.99 -7.10 -6.37
C GLY A 143 6.25 -7.65 -5.16
N ILE A 144 5.59 -6.81 -4.38
CA ILE A 144 4.69 -7.25 -3.31
C ILE A 144 3.32 -7.52 -3.91
N TRP A 145 2.95 -8.81 -3.92
CA TRP A 145 1.70 -9.29 -4.50
C TRP A 145 0.86 -10.01 -3.46
N ILE A 146 -0.45 -10.06 -3.73
CA ILE A 146 -1.38 -10.98 -3.09
C ILE A 146 -1.69 -12.06 -4.14
N HIS A 147 -1.45 -13.33 -3.82
CA HIS A 147 -1.52 -14.41 -4.80
C HIS A 147 -1.92 -15.74 -4.18
N GLY A 148 -2.28 -16.71 -5.02
CA GLY A 148 -2.65 -18.05 -4.60
C GLY A 148 -1.45 -18.92 -4.22
N MET A 149 -1.74 -20.20 -3.95
CA MET A 149 -0.76 -21.26 -3.68
C MET A 149 -0.52 -22.08 -4.94
N PRO A 150 0.66 -22.69 -5.10
CA PRO A 150 0.91 -23.67 -6.15
C PRO A 150 -0.01 -24.89 -5.99
N TYR A 151 -0.48 -25.43 -7.11
CA TYR A 151 -1.42 -26.55 -7.10
C TYR A 151 -0.83 -27.88 -6.64
N ASN A 152 0.45 -28.13 -6.92
CA ASN A 152 1.04 -29.46 -6.84
C ASN A 152 2.28 -29.57 -5.93
N THR A 153 2.68 -28.52 -5.27
CA THR A 153 3.89 -28.50 -4.42
C THR A 153 3.60 -27.91 -3.06
N GLY A 154 4.18 -28.49 -2.02
CA GLY A 154 4.19 -27.86 -0.71
C GLY A 154 4.87 -26.48 -0.78
N ARG A 155 4.41 -25.55 0.03
CA ARG A 155 5.02 -24.23 0.16
C ARG A 155 5.67 -24.10 1.52
N GLU A 156 6.75 -23.33 1.60
CA GLU A 156 7.31 -22.89 2.87
C GLU A 156 6.28 -22.08 3.66
N ASN A 157 6.39 -22.09 4.98
CA ASN A 157 5.48 -21.37 5.88
C ASN A 157 5.71 -19.85 5.87
N PHE A 158 6.44 -19.35 4.88
CA PHE A 158 6.70 -17.92 4.69
C PHE A 158 6.87 -17.58 3.20
N THR A 159 6.78 -16.30 2.88
CA THR A 159 7.08 -15.75 1.56
C THR A 159 8.32 -14.83 1.63
N LYS A 160 8.74 -14.32 0.49
CA LYS A 160 9.78 -13.28 0.40
C LYS A 160 9.23 -11.86 0.58
N GLY A 161 7.96 -11.72 1.03
CA GLY A 161 7.29 -10.45 1.27
C GLY A 161 5.87 -10.39 0.71
N CYS A 162 5.48 -11.26 -0.20
CA CYS A 162 4.12 -11.37 -0.72
C CYS A 162 3.14 -11.89 0.34
N ILE A 163 1.86 -11.74 0.07
CA ILE A 163 0.77 -12.37 0.82
C ILE A 163 0.24 -13.54 -0.02
N ALA A 164 0.34 -14.75 0.51
CA ALA A 164 -0.16 -15.95 -0.17
C ALA A 164 -1.39 -16.52 0.53
N LEU A 165 -2.40 -16.97 -0.26
CA LEU A 165 -3.72 -17.44 0.17
C LEU A 165 -3.88 -18.93 -0.12
#